data_3ea29265024c78ba2fac6d606495f17b
#
_entry.id   3ea29265024c78ba2fac6d606495f17b
#
_cell.length_a   1.000
_cell.length_b   1.000
_cell.length_c   1.000
_cell.angle_alpha   90.00
_cell.angle_beta   90.00
_cell.angle_gamma   90.00
#
_symmetry.space_group_name_H-M   'P 1'
#
loop_
_entity.id
_entity.type
_entity.pdbx_description
1 polymer ?
#
loop_
_entity_poly.entity_id
_entity_poly.type
_entity_poly.pdbx_seq_one_letter_code
_entity_poly.pdbx_strand_id
1 'polypeptide(L)'
;MALNAPKAVKALILCCALAVAIQISPARAAERMTLSTGMAEPWTNQEHRGFTDLLIPALFKRLGIEAELVVNKASARAITLADDGIDDGIAARVEGLETKFPNLISVQEPIFVNDFVACSLGQGPAQADWQSVSAYRASYIIGWQIFDNNLKPGKELLLAKDAEQLFSLLKAKKVDLALHERWQALWQAREAGMKLTILEPPLARVKMFIYLHRKHAALVERVAQELAAMKADGSYQAIAKQAFKGLGKPARLEP
;
A
#
# COMPACT_ATOMS: atom_id res chain seq x y z
N MET A 1 -34.48 -98.51 7.40
CA MET A 1 -33.19 -98.11 8.04
C MET A 1 -32.90 -96.71 7.62
N ALA A 2 -33.01 -95.80 8.55
CA ALA A 2 -32.84 -94.40 8.32
C ALA A 2 -31.38 -93.98 8.46
N LEU A 3 -30.88 -93.13 7.61
CA LEU A 3 -29.66 -92.40 7.87
C LEU A 3 -29.85 -90.93 7.62
N ASN A 4 -29.63 -90.16 8.70
CA ASN A 4 -29.73 -88.72 8.80
C ASN A 4 -28.60 -88.04 8.00
N ALA A 5 -28.93 -86.93 7.30
CA ALA A 5 -27.99 -85.93 6.80
C ALA A 5 -27.95 -84.74 7.68
N PRO A 6 -26.77 -84.17 7.99
CA PRO A 6 -26.66 -82.99 8.86
C PRO A 6 -26.90 -81.67 8.12
N LYS A 7 -27.48 -80.74 8.89
CA LYS A 7 -27.84 -79.41 8.46
C LYS A 7 -26.56 -78.54 8.23
N ALA A 8 -26.42 -78.03 7.01
CA ALA A 8 -25.43 -77.05 6.66
C ALA A 8 -25.83 -75.67 7.23
N VAL A 9 -25.00 -75.14 8.09
CA VAL A 9 -25.11 -73.77 8.64
C VAL A 9 -24.62 -72.81 7.55
N LYS A 10 -25.53 -72.01 7.03
CA LYS A 10 -25.18 -70.87 6.16
C LYS A 10 -24.66 -69.74 7.01
N ALA A 11 -23.34 -69.51 7.05
CA ALA A 11 -22.75 -68.33 7.60
C ALA A 11 -22.95 -67.13 6.64
N LEU A 12 -23.78 -66.18 7.03
CA LEU A 12 -24.03 -64.95 6.31
C LEU A 12 -22.91 -63.98 6.68
N ILE A 13 -21.91 -63.83 5.81
CA ILE A 13 -20.86 -62.81 5.96
C ILE A 13 -21.45 -61.48 5.51
N LEU A 14 -21.82 -60.63 6.50
CA LEU A 14 -22.27 -59.27 6.28
C LEU A 14 -21.01 -58.39 6.07
N CYS A 15 -20.61 -58.18 4.81
CA CYS A 15 -19.60 -57.17 4.46
C CYS A 15 -20.17 -55.78 4.67
N CYS A 16 -19.88 -55.17 5.82
CA CYS A 16 -20.05 -53.73 6.01
C CYS A 16 -19.00 -53.00 5.17
N ALA A 17 -19.35 -52.67 3.93
CA ALA A 17 -18.58 -51.69 3.14
C ALA A 17 -18.80 -50.30 3.74
N LEU A 18 -17.86 -49.87 4.57
CA LEU A 18 -17.80 -48.47 5.07
C LEU A 18 -17.41 -47.58 3.88
N ALA A 19 -18.39 -47.08 3.13
CA ALA A 19 -18.17 -46.07 2.11
C ALA A 19 -17.78 -44.77 2.83
N VAL A 20 -16.49 -44.54 2.99
CA VAL A 20 -15.97 -43.21 3.37
C VAL A 20 -16.22 -42.29 2.18
N ALA A 21 -17.34 -41.59 2.20
CA ALA A 21 -17.60 -40.48 1.29
C ALA A 21 -16.57 -39.40 1.58
N ILE A 22 -15.46 -39.40 0.85
CA ILE A 22 -14.55 -38.28 0.77
C ILE A 22 -15.37 -37.14 0.16
N GLN A 23 -15.89 -36.25 1.01
CA GLN A 23 -16.48 -35.02 0.54
C GLN A 23 -15.34 -34.16 -0.01
N ILE A 24 -15.09 -34.30 -1.30
CA ILE A 24 -14.29 -33.37 -2.08
C ILE A 24 -15.13 -32.09 -2.11
N SER A 25 -14.94 -31.21 -1.10
CA SER A 25 -15.44 -29.84 -1.22
C SER A 25 -14.84 -29.26 -2.50
N PRO A 26 -15.66 -28.78 -3.44
CA PRO A 26 -15.12 -28.12 -4.62
C PRO A 26 -14.18 -27.03 -4.13
N ALA A 27 -12.93 -27.07 -4.57
CA ALA A 27 -11.99 -26.00 -4.30
C ALA A 27 -12.67 -24.71 -4.79
N ARG A 28 -13.18 -23.91 -3.84
CA ARG A 28 -13.75 -22.60 -4.17
C ARG A 28 -12.65 -21.84 -4.87
N ALA A 29 -12.85 -21.50 -6.15
CA ALA A 29 -11.91 -20.65 -6.86
C ALA A 29 -11.59 -19.47 -5.97
N ALA A 30 -10.30 -19.20 -5.72
CA ALA A 30 -9.90 -18.09 -4.89
C ALA A 30 -10.55 -16.82 -5.46
N GLU A 31 -11.23 -16.07 -4.61
CA GLU A 31 -11.80 -14.79 -4.99
C GLU A 31 -10.65 -13.89 -5.42
N ARG A 32 -10.76 -13.30 -6.61
CA ARG A 32 -9.75 -12.38 -7.13
C ARG A 32 -10.19 -10.96 -6.92
N MET A 33 -9.28 -10.12 -6.49
CA MET A 33 -9.50 -8.69 -6.30
C MET A 33 -8.39 -7.88 -6.96
N THR A 34 -8.78 -6.76 -7.56
CA THR A 34 -7.86 -5.80 -8.17
C THR A 34 -7.91 -4.49 -7.40
N LEU A 35 -6.77 -4.06 -6.85
CA LEU A 35 -6.66 -2.76 -6.20
C LEU A 35 -5.80 -1.83 -7.05
N SER A 36 -6.30 -0.63 -7.30
CA SER A 36 -5.54 0.42 -8.00
C SER A 36 -4.55 1.12 -7.08
N THR A 37 -3.46 1.61 -7.65
CA THR A 37 -2.56 2.57 -6.99
C THR A 37 -2.05 3.61 -7.98
N GLY A 38 -1.79 4.82 -7.50
CA GLY A 38 -1.12 5.89 -8.25
C GLY A 38 0.21 6.29 -7.63
N MET A 39 0.76 5.43 -6.76
CA MET A 39 2.04 5.68 -6.12
C MET A 39 3.20 5.29 -7.05
N ALA A 40 4.39 5.82 -6.76
CA ALA A 40 5.63 5.48 -7.46
C ALA A 40 6.60 4.79 -6.50
N GLU A 41 7.79 4.45 -7.00
CA GLU A 41 8.86 3.86 -6.18
C GLU A 41 9.16 4.69 -4.91
N PRO A 42 9.42 4.03 -3.83
CA PRO A 42 9.56 2.58 -3.57
C PRO A 42 8.26 1.89 -3.14
N TRP A 43 7.12 2.59 -3.25
CA TRP A 43 5.82 2.05 -2.86
C TRP A 43 5.33 0.97 -3.82
N THR A 44 5.48 1.22 -5.13
CA THR A 44 5.15 0.29 -6.21
C THR A 44 6.09 0.47 -7.40
N ASN A 45 6.30 -0.58 -8.18
CA ASN A 45 7.08 -0.54 -9.42
C ASN A 45 6.60 -1.60 -10.42
N GLN A 46 7.13 -1.55 -11.64
CA GLN A 46 6.76 -2.46 -12.71
C GLN A 46 7.16 -3.93 -12.44
N GLU A 47 8.17 -4.14 -11.61
CA GLU A 47 8.63 -5.47 -11.20
C GLU A 47 7.84 -6.05 -10.01
N HIS A 48 6.81 -5.34 -9.52
CA HIS A 48 5.99 -5.72 -8.38
C HIS A 48 6.82 -6.01 -7.10
N ARG A 49 7.83 -5.17 -6.83
CA ARG A 49 8.74 -5.31 -5.67
C ARG A 49 8.66 -4.16 -4.68
N GLY A 50 7.82 -3.16 -4.95
CA GLY A 50 7.57 -2.08 -4.02
C GLY A 50 6.81 -2.55 -2.77
N PHE A 51 6.70 -1.68 -1.79
CA PHE A 51 6.08 -2.01 -0.51
C PHE A 51 4.63 -2.46 -0.64
N THR A 52 3.81 -1.69 -1.37
CA THR A 52 2.40 -2.03 -1.58
C THR A 52 2.22 -3.24 -2.49
N ASP A 53 3.15 -3.44 -3.46
CA ASP A 53 3.16 -4.62 -4.33
C ASP A 53 3.33 -5.92 -3.53
N LEU A 54 4.12 -5.87 -2.46
CA LEU A 54 4.35 -7.03 -1.59
C LEU A 54 3.29 -7.15 -0.50
N LEU A 55 2.86 -6.03 0.09
CA LEU A 55 1.96 -6.03 1.23
C LEU A 55 0.54 -6.41 0.84
N ILE A 56 -0.02 -5.83 -0.23
CA ILE A 56 -1.41 -6.07 -0.63
C ILE A 56 -1.67 -7.55 -0.94
N PRO A 57 -0.89 -8.22 -1.81
CA PRO A 57 -1.09 -9.65 -2.04
C PRO A 57 -0.90 -10.50 -0.76
N ALA A 58 0.06 -10.16 0.10
CA ALA A 58 0.31 -10.89 1.33
C ALA A 58 -0.85 -10.76 2.33
N LEU A 59 -1.41 -9.56 2.47
CA LEU A 59 -2.55 -9.25 3.34
C LEU A 59 -3.80 -10.02 2.90
N PHE A 60 -4.17 -9.91 1.64
CA PHE A 60 -5.37 -10.57 1.11
C PHE A 60 -5.24 -12.08 1.05
N LYS A 61 -4.04 -12.61 0.80
CA LYS A 61 -3.76 -14.05 0.87
C LYS A 61 -4.07 -14.64 2.24
N ARG A 62 -3.82 -13.93 3.34
CA ARG A 62 -4.19 -14.38 4.69
C ARG A 62 -5.70 -14.46 4.89
N LEU A 63 -6.45 -13.70 4.12
CA LEU A 63 -7.93 -13.76 4.09
C LEU A 63 -8.48 -14.80 3.10
N GLY A 64 -7.60 -15.56 2.40
CA GLY A 64 -7.98 -16.54 1.38
C GLY A 64 -8.37 -15.92 0.05
N ILE A 65 -7.96 -14.67 -0.21
CA ILE A 65 -8.28 -13.89 -1.42
C ILE A 65 -6.99 -13.68 -2.21
N GLU A 66 -7.06 -13.85 -3.54
CA GLU A 66 -5.98 -13.50 -4.45
C GLU A 66 -6.13 -12.03 -4.85
N ALA A 67 -5.21 -11.17 -4.44
CA ALA A 67 -5.25 -9.74 -4.78
C ALA A 67 -4.05 -9.33 -5.63
N GLU A 68 -4.30 -8.51 -6.64
CA GLU A 68 -3.27 -7.87 -7.46
C GLU A 68 -3.34 -6.34 -7.36
N LEU A 69 -2.20 -5.71 -7.56
CA LEU A 69 -2.09 -4.26 -7.57
C LEU A 69 -1.89 -3.76 -8.99
N VAL A 70 -2.78 -2.85 -9.44
CA VAL A 70 -2.71 -2.22 -10.77
C VAL A 70 -2.23 -0.79 -10.63
N VAL A 71 -1.13 -0.48 -11.32
CA VAL A 71 -0.54 0.86 -11.29
C VAL A 71 -1.20 1.76 -12.33
N ASN A 72 -1.88 2.80 -11.87
CA ASN A 72 -2.44 3.86 -12.70
C ASN A 72 -1.61 5.14 -12.51
N LYS A 73 -0.87 5.56 -13.53
CA LYS A 73 -0.03 6.77 -13.47
C LYS A 73 -0.82 8.04 -13.13
N ALA A 74 -2.10 8.09 -13.52
CA ALA A 74 -3.01 9.17 -13.15
C ALA A 74 -3.80 8.79 -11.89
N SER A 75 -3.41 9.33 -10.75
CA SER A 75 -4.06 9.10 -9.44
C SER A 75 -5.57 9.30 -9.45
N ALA A 76 -6.06 10.34 -10.14
CA ALA A 76 -7.50 10.61 -10.26
C ALA A 76 -8.23 9.46 -10.96
N ARG A 77 -7.64 8.89 -12.01
CA ARG A 77 -8.22 7.75 -12.73
C ARG A 77 -8.30 6.50 -11.83
N ALA A 78 -7.28 6.23 -11.04
CA ALA A 78 -7.30 5.12 -10.09
C ALA A 78 -8.49 5.22 -9.12
N ILE A 79 -8.78 6.44 -8.64
CA ILE A 79 -9.91 6.68 -7.73
C ILE A 79 -11.24 6.42 -8.45
N THR A 80 -11.41 6.97 -9.67
CA THR A 80 -12.63 6.79 -10.45
C THR A 80 -12.91 5.33 -10.76
N LEU A 81 -11.91 4.56 -11.20
CA LEU A 81 -12.06 3.13 -11.49
C LEU A 81 -12.50 2.33 -10.26
N ALA A 82 -11.97 2.68 -9.09
CA ALA A 82 -12.36 2.05 -7.84
C ALA A 82 -13.76 2.47 -7.37
N ASP A 83 -14.15 3.75 -7.53
CA ASP A 83 -15.49 4.22 -7.15
C ASP A 83 -16.59 3.68 -8.09
N ASP A 84 -16.27 3.51 -9.38
CA ASP A 84 -17.15 2.90 -10.39
C ASP A 84 -17.26 1.36 -10.20
N GLY A 85 -16.46 0.76 -9.30
CA GLY A 85 -16.44 -0.68 -9.03
C GLY A 85 -15.81 -1.52 -10.14
N ILE A 86 -15.08 -0.90 -11.08
CA ILE A 86 -14.26 -1.56 -12.09
C ILE A 86 -13.09 -2.24 -11.41
N ASP A 87 -12.35 -1.49 -10.57
CA ASP A 87 -11.42 -2.06 -9.61
C ASP A 87 -12.12 -2.30 -8.27
N ASP A 88 -11.61 -3.22 -7.47
CA ASP A 88 -12.22 -3.61 -6.19
C ASP A 88 -11.88 -2.66 -5.05
N GLY A 89 -10.89 -1.79 -5.28
CA GLY A 89 -10.47 -0.81 -4.31
C GLY A 89 -9.20 -0.04 -4.71
N ILE A 90 -8.67 0.68 -3.75
CA ILE A 90 -7.45 1.48 -3.86
C ILE A 90 -6.50 1.13 -2.71
N ALA A 91 -5.24 0.93 -3.02
CA ALA A 91 -4.26 0.44 -2.05
C ALA A 91 -3.89 1.46 -0.96
N ALA A 92 -3.83 2.74 -1.30
CA ALA A 92 -3.43 3.76 -0.35
C ALA A 92 -3.94 5.15 -0.74
N ARG A 93 -4.71 5.78 0.15
CA ARG A 93 -5.19 7.17 0.04
C ARG A 93 -5.32 7.80 1.42
N VAL A 94 -5.32 9.13 1.43
CA VAL A 94 -5.62 9.92 2.62
C VAL A 94 -7.05 9.68 3.10
N GLU A 95 -7.30 9.98 4.36
CA GLU A 95 -8.62 9.92 4.97
C GLU A 95 -9.61 10.89 4.30
N GLY A 96 -10.90 10.56 4.33
CA GLY A 96 -11.98 11.45 3.86
C GLY A 96 -12.29 11.35 2.37
N LEU A 97 -11.70 10.37 1.65
CA LEU A 97 -11.96 10.17 0.23
C LEU A 97 -13.43 9.86 -0.06
N GLU A 98 -14.10 9.15 0.85
CA GLU A 98 -15.52 8.77 0.80
C GLU A 98 -16.49 9.95 0.71
N THR A 99 -16.07 11.15 1.11
CA THR A 99 -16.90 12.37 0.98
C THR A 99 -17.17 12.77 -0.46
N LYS A 100 -16.22 12.44 -1.36
CA LYS A 100 -16.31 12.72 -2.80
C LYS A 100 -16.61 11.47 -3.63
N PHE A 101 -16.30 10.31 -3.09
CA PHE A 101 -16.41 9.01 -3.74
C PHE A 101 -17.17 8.04 -2.82
N PRO A 102 -18.52 8.13 -2.83
CA PRO A 102 -19.36 7.48 -1.80
C PRO A 102 -19.45 5.96 -1.93
N ASN A 103 -18.93 5.40 -3.02
CA ASN A 103 -18.84 3.95 -3.17
C ASN A 103 -17.57 3.35 -2.56
N LEU A 104 -16.65 4.19 -2.07
CA LEU A 104 -15.43 3.75 -1.41
C LEU A 104 -15.58 3.76 0.11
N ILE A 105 -15.14 2.69 0.76
CA ILE A 105 -15.14 2.54 2.22
C ILE A 105 -13.71 2.42 2.70
N SER A 106 -13.30 3.28 3.62
CA SER A 106 -11.98 3.24 4.24
C SER A 106 -11.83 2.03 5.16
N VAL A 107 -10.73 1.30 5.03
CA VAL A 107 -10.26 0.31 6.00
C VAL A 107 -9.63 1.07 7.16
N GLN A 108 -10.19 0.95 8.37
CA GLN A 108 -9.87 1.83 9.50
C GLN A 108 -8.52 1.55 10.19
N GLU A 109 -7.72 0.64 9.67
CA GLU A 109 -6.31 0.45 10.05
C GLU A 109 -5.41 1.13 9.01
N PRO A 110 -4.59 2.13 9.39
CA PRO A 110 -3.70 2.81 8.44
C PRO A 110 -2.72 1.83 7.80
N ILE A 111 -2.62 1.84 6.48
CA ILE A 111 -1.65 0.99 5.80
C ILE A 111 -0.21 1.47 6.07
N PHE A 112 0.02 2.78 6.10
CA PHE A 112 1.27 3.43 6.50
C PHE A 112 1.06 4.94 6.74
N VAL A 113 2.12 5.62 7.19
CA VAL A 113 2.17 7.07 7.32
C VAL A 113 3.11 7.65 6.27
N ASN A 114 2.62 8.60 5.48
CA ASN A 114 3.44 9.42 4.60
C ASN A 114 4.03 10.60 5.36
N ASP A 115 5.34 10.76 5.29
CA ASP A 115 6.05 11.95 5.75
C ASP A 115 6.31 12.86 4.56
N PHE A 116 5.69 14.04 4.55
CA PHE A 116 6.01 15.10 3.59
C PHE A 116 7.13 15.96 4.16
N VAL A 117 8.22 16.08 3.42
CA VAL A 117 9.48 16.64 3.92
C VAL A 117 10.04 17.69 2.98
N ALA A 118 10.90 18.55 3.52
CA ALA A 118 11.83 19.34 2.72
C ALA A 118 13.16 18.61 2.63
N CYS A 119 13.76 18.64 1.45
CA CYS A 119 15.03 17.98 1.13
C CYS A 119 16.01 18.99 0.56
N SER A 120 17.29 18.86 0.90
CA SER A 120 18.38 19.71 0.37
C SER A 120 19.61 18.90 -0.02
N LEU A 121 20.50 19.50 -0.83
CA LEU A 121 21.86 18.99 -1.10
C LEU A 121 22.93 19.71 -0.27
N GLY A 122 22.53 20.52 0.69
CA GLY A 122 23.43 21.32 1.50
C GLY A 122 22.74 21.80 2.77
N GLN A 123 22.82 23.12 2.97
CA GLN A 123 22.17 23.75 4.13
C GLN A 123 20.69 24.00 3.87
N GLY A 124 19.92 23.95 4.95
CA GLY A 124 18.50 24.30 4.99
C GLY A 124 18.17 24.89 6.37
N PRO A 125 16.89 25.14 6.70
CA PRO A 125 16.50 25.57 8.02
C PRO A 125 16.93 24.53 9.07
N ALA A 126 17.34 25.01 10.23
CA ALA A 126 17.72 24.14 11.35
C ALA A 126 16.56 23.24 11.83
N GLN A 127 15.34 23.75 11.67
CA GLN A 127 14.09 23.04 11.91
C GLN A 127 13.14 23.31 10.75
N ALA A 128 12.62 22.25 10.14
CA ALA A 128 11.71 22.36 9.01
C ALA A 128 10.26 22.56 9.49
N ASP A 129 9.65 23.64 9.03
CA ASP A 129 8.22 23.92 9.13
C ASP A 129 7.77 24.72 7.90
N TRP A 130 6.47 24.91 7.74
CA TRP A 130 5.91 25.62 6.58
C TRP A 130 6.39 27.07 6.46
N GLN A 131 6.72 27.73 7.56
CA GLN A 131 7.22 29.10 7.56
C GLN A 131 8.71 29.14 7.17
N SER A 132 9.52 28.28 7.78
CA SER A 132 10.96 28.27 7.56
C SER A 132 11.33 27.90 6.13
N VAL A 133 10.62 26.93 5.50
CA VAL A 133 10.87 26.54 4.12
C VAL A 133 10.50 27.62 3.11
N SER A 134 9.55 28.51 3.42
CA SER A 134 9.18 29.62 2.54
C SER A 134 10.27 30.69 2.40
N ALA A 135 11.25 30.72 3.29
CA ALA A 135 12.43 31.61 3.22
C ALA A 135 13.47 31.16 2.19
N TYR A 136 13.31 29.98 1.60
CA TYR A 136 14.20 29.38 0.61
C TYR A 136 13.55 29.33 -0.77
N ARG A 137 14.38 29.21 -1.83
CA ARG A 137 13.87 28.86 -3.15
C ARG A 137 13.44 27.39 -3.09
N ALA A 138 12.15 27.13 -3.25
CA ALA A 138 11.59 25.80 -3.12
C ALA A 138 10.95 25.31 -4.42
N SER A 139 10.83 23.99 -4.55
CA SER A 139 10.09 23.35 -5.64
C SER A 139 9.32 22.15 -5.12
N TYR A 140 8.16 21.90 -5.72
CA TYR A 140 7.39 20.67 -5.56
C TYR A 140 6.65 20.34 -6.85
N ILE A 141 6.04 19.14 -6.93
CA ILE A 141 5.33 18.68 -8.12
C ILE A 141 3.94 19.31 -8.18
N ILE A 142 3.56 19.86 -9.32
CA ILE A 142 2.25 20.45 -9.59
C ILE A 142 1.13 19.49 -9.15
N GLY A 143 0.13 20.02 -8.44
CA GLY A 143 -1.04 19.27 -8.01
C GLY A 143 -0.87 18.48 -6.71
N TRP A 144 0.25 18.64 -6.03
CA TRP A 144 0.42 18.08 -4.68
C TRP A 144 -0.25 18.99 -3.64
N GLN A 145 -1.55 18.74 -3.41
CA GLN A 145 -2.43 19.56 -2.58
C GLN A 145 -1.88 19.85 -1.17
N ILE A 146 -1.09 18.93 -0.62
CA ILE A 146 -0.49 19.13 0.71
C ILE A 146 0.45 20.34 0.71
N PHE A 147 1.17 20.60 -0.39
CA PHE A 147 2.04 21.76 -0.52
C PHE A 147 1.25 23.00 -0.97
N ASP A 148 0.32 22.83 -1.95
CA ASP A 148 -0.55 23.91 -2.41
C ASP A 148 -1.30 24.58 -1.25
N ASN A 149 -1.83 23.78 -0.31
CA ASN A 149 -2.67 24.25 0.78
C ASN A 149 -1.89 24.85 1.96
N ASN A 150 -0.62 24.48 2.15
CA ASN A 150 0.12 24.82 3.36
C ASN A 150 1.32 25.75 3.13
N LEU A 151 1.90 25.75 1.94
CA LEU A 151 3.04 26.59 1.63
C LEU A 151 2.57 28.03 1.36
N LYS A 152 3.05 28.96 2.19
CA LYS A 152 2.79 30.38 1.97
C LYS A 152 3.68 30.93 0.86
N PRO A 153 3.26 32.00 0.17
CA PRO A 153 4.15 32.73 -0.74
C PRO A 153 5.47 33.05 -0.06
N GLY A 154 6.56 32.67 -0.68
CA GLY A 154 7.91 32.76 -0.13
C GLY A 154 8.88 33.43 -1.07
N LYS A 155 10.18 33.14 -0.90
CA LYS A 155 11.27 33.75 -1.67
C LYS A 155 11.13 33.50 -3.16
N GLU A 156 10.95 32.25 -3.53
CA GLU A 156 10.73 31.81 -4.92
C GLU A 156 10.15 30.39 -4.91
N LEU A 157 9.17 30.14 -5.73
CA LEU A 157 8.56 28.83 -5.88
C LEU A 157 8.58 28.42 -7.34
N LEU A 158 9.26 27.31 -7.66
CA LEU A 158 9.22 26.67 -8.96
C LEU A 158 8.37 25.41 -8.89
N LEU A 159 7.45 25.24 -9.82
CA LEU A 159 6.64 24.02 -9.90
C LEU A 159 7.24 23.05 -10.90
N ALA A 160 7.45 21.82 -10.47
CA ALA A 160 7.96 20.73 -11.31
C ALA A 160 6.79 19.89 -11.86
N LYS A 161 6.91 19.36 -13.07
CA LYS A 161 5.91 18.47 -13.67
C LYS A 161 5.92 17.06 -13.07
N ASP A 162 7.10 16.62 -12.61
CA ASP A 162 7.37 15.28 -12.08
C ASP A 162 8.59 15.28 -11.12
N ALA A 163 8.86 14.14 -10.51
CA ALA A 163 9.97 13.97 -9.58
C ALA A 163 11.34 14.14 -10.27
N GLU A 164 11.48 13.69 -11.51
CA GLU A 164 12.74 13.85 -12.27
C GLU A 164 13.09 15.33 -12.42
N GLN A 165 12.15 16.14 -12.87
CA GLN A 165 12.35 17.58 -12.99
C GLN A 165 12.62 18.23 -11.62
N LEU A 166 11.86 17.85 -10.58
CA LEU A 166 12.05 18.35 -9.21
C LEU A 166 13.50 18.17 -8.74
N PHE A 167 14.01 16.95 -8.82
CA PHE A 167 15.37 16.64 -8.37
C PHE A 167 16.45 17.17 -9.31
N SER A 168 16.15 17.34 -10.61
CA SER A 168 17.02 18.05 -11.55
C SER A 168 17.19 19.52 -11.18
N LEU A 169 16.13 20.21 -10.82
CA LEU A 169 16.18 21.60 -10.33
C LEU A 169 17.03 21.73 -9.06
N LEU A 170 16.87 20.78 -8.12
CA LEU A 170 17.67 20.74 -6.90
C LEU A 170 19.15 20.49 -7.21
N LYS A 171 19.46 19.52 -8.05
CA LYS A 171 20.83 19.17 -8.49
C LYS A 171 21.52 20.34 -9.21
N ALA A 172 20.77 21.05 -10.04
CA ALA A 172 21.26 22.24 -10.76
C ALA A 172 21.32 23.49 -9.87
N LYS A 173 21.00 23.39 -8.57
CA LYS A 173 20.96 24.52 -7.60
C LYS A 173 20.03 25.66 -8.06
N LYS A 174 19.03 25.37 -8.88
CA LYS A 174 17.98 26.32 -9.26
C LYS A 174 17.03 26.57 -8.09
N VAL A 175 16.87 25.58 -7.20
CA VAL A 175 16.17 25.67 -5.93
C VAL A 175 17.09 25.20 -4.80
N ASP A 176 16.80 25.66 -3.59
CA ASP A 176 17.52 25.27 -2.38
C ASP A 176 16.89 24.04 -1.73
N LEU A 177 15.54 23.93 -1.87
CA LEU A 177 14.75 22.87 -1.28
C LEU A 177 13.85 22.20 -2.32
N ALA A 178 13.80 20.86 -2.28
CA ALA A 178 12.76 20.05 -2.92
C ALA A 178 11.78 19.58 -1.85
N LEU A 179 10.48 19.79 -2.08
CA LEU A 179 9.43 19.33 -1.17
C LEU A 179 8.79 18.09 -1.78
N HIS A 180 8.82 16.98 -1.04
CA HIS A 180 8.36 15.70 -1.55
C HIS A 180 7.94 14.75 -0.42
N GLU A 181 7.40 13.59 -0.79
CA GLU A 181 7.25 12.48 0.15
C GLU A 181 8.63 11.85 0.42
N ARG A 182 8.92 11.54 1.68
CA ARG A 182 10.23 11.10 2.18
C ARG A 182 10.84 9.94 1.40
N TRP A 183 10.09 8.85 1.25
CA TRP A 183 10.63 7.62 0.68
C TRP A 183 10.85 7.71 -0.82
N GLN A 184 9.94 8.37 -1.52
CA GLN A 184 10.12 8.68 -2.94
C GLN A 184 11.31 9.62 -3.15
N ALA A 185 11.49 10.62 -2.26
CA ALA A 185 12.66 11.51 -2.31
C ALA A 185 13.98 10.75 -2.12
N LEU A 186 14.03 9.85 -1.14
CA LEU A 186 15.22 9.02 -0.89
C LEU A 186 15.50 8.05 -2.04
N TRP A 187 14.44 7.49 -2.63
CA TRP A 187 14.57 6.64 -3.82
C TRP A 187 15.15 7.42 -4.99
N GLN A 188 14.56 8.55 -5.35
CA GLN A 188 15.03 9.41 -6.45
C GLN A 188 16.47 9.87 -6.24
N ALA A 189 16.83 10.23 -5.01
CA ALA A 189 18.20 10.62 -4.69
C ALA A 189 19.19 9.47 -4.90
N ARG A 190 18.83 8.26 -4.48
CA ARG A 190 19.65 7.06 -4.67
C ARG A 190 19.86 6.77 -6.16
N GLU A 191 18.79 6.75 -6.95
CA GLU A 191 18.86 6.49 -8.41
C GLU A 191 19.69 7.56 -9.14
N ALA A 192 19.62 8.81 -8.69
CA ALA A 192 20.39 9.92 -9.27
C ALA A 192 21.81 10.07 -8.69
N GLY A 193 22.24 9.18 -7.77
CA GLY A 193 23.53 9.26 -7.09
C GLY A 193 23.73 10.53 -6.27
N MET A 194 22.64 11.09 -5.69
CA MET A 194 22.66 12.33 -4.92
C MET A 194 22.71 12.04 -3.42
N LYS A 195 23.54 12.78 -2.70
CA LYS A 195 23.55 12.77 -1.23
C LYS A 195 22.50 13.76 -0.72
N LEU A 196 21.27 13.27 -0.55
CA LEU A 196 20.14 14.07 -0.11
C LEU A 196 20.12 14.19 1.42
N THR A 197 19.86 15.38 1.93
CA THR A 197 19.57 15.65 3.35
C THR A 197 18.08 15.85 3.50
N ILE A 198 17.43 15.01 4.31
CA ILE A 198 16.05 15.21 4.74
C ILE A 198 16.06 16.18 5.92
N LEU A 199 15.30 17.26 5.81
CA LEU A 199 15.15 18.24 6.89
C LEU A 199 14.05 17.79 7.86
N GLU A 200 14.34 17.86 9.14
CA GLU A 200 13.44 17.41 10.20
C GLU A 200 12.92 18.62 11.02
N PRO A 201 11.74 18.50 11.65
CA PRO A 201 10.77 17.39 11.50
C PRO A 201 10.10 17.40 10.12
N PRO A 202 9.32 16.34 9.75
CA PRO A 202 8.51 16.39 8.54
C PRO A 202 7.53 17.55 8.58
N LEU A 203 7.30 18.18 7.43
CA LEU A 203 6.32 19.28 7.26
C LEU A 203 4.89 18.82 7.55
N ALA A 204 4.59 17.57 7.23
CA ALA A 204 3.33 16.92 7.57
C ALA A 204 3.52 15.41 7.66
N ARG A 205 2.71 14.78 8.51
CA ARG A 205 2.56 13.33 8.60
C ARG A 205 1.11 12.97 8.32
N VAL A 206 0.87 12.14 7.32
CA VAL A 206 -0.48 11.83 6.83
C VAL A 206 -0.69 10.31 6.82
N LYS A 207 -1.69 9.84 7.55
CA LYS A 207 -2.11 8.44 7.54
C LYS A 207 -2.71 8.09 6.18
N MET A 208 -2.32 6.95 5.64
CA MET A 208 -2.83 6.40 4.41
C MET A 208 -3.65 5.16 4.69
N PHE A 209 -4.75 4.98 3.97
CA PHE A 209 -5.71 3.90 4.19
C PHE A 209 -5.96 3.13 2.88
N ILE A 210 -6.24 1.84 3.02
CA ILE A 210 -6.83 1.05 1.94
C ILE A 210 -8.30 1.47 1.85
N TYR A 211 -8.80 1.61 0.63
CA TYR A 211 -10.22 1.79 0.36
C TYR A 211 -10.75 0.62 -0.46
N LEU A 212 -11.87 0.06 -0.06
CA LEU A 212 -12.55 -0.99 -0.81
C LEU A 212 -13.85 -0.43 -1.39
N HIS A 213 -14.21 -0.88 -2.60
CA HIS A 213 -15.53 -0.57 -3.14
C HIS A 213 -16.62 -1.19 -2.27
N ARG A 214 -17.75 -0.51 -2.10
CA ARG A 214 -18.88 -0.93 -1.25
C ARG A 214 -19.41 -2.35 -1.51
N LYS A 215 -19.18 -2.90 -2.71
CA LYS A 215 -19.49 -4.31 -3.01
C LYS A 215 -18.74 -5.29 -2.09
N HIS A 216 -17.63 -4.84 -1.50
CA HIS A 216 -16.79 -5.59 -0.57
C HIS A 216 -16.91 -5.11 0.89
N ALA A 217 -18.00 -4.44 1.27
CA ALA A 217 -18.18 -3.89 2.61
C ALA A 217 -17.95 -4.93 3.74
N ALA A 218 -18.32 -6.19 3.51
CA ALA A 218 -18.11 -7.28 4.48
C ALA A 218 -16.62 -7.64 4.71
N LEU A 219 -15.71 -7.21 3.84
CA LEU A 219 -14.27 -7.44 3.98
C LEU A 219 -13.56 -6.33 4.76
N VAL A 220 -14.12 -5.13 4.84
CA VAL A 220 -13.45 -3.93 5.37
C VAL A 220 -12.88 -4.19 6.77
N GLU A 221 -13.69 -4.66 7.69
CA GLU A 221 -13.27 -4.95 9.06
C GLU A 221 -12.24 -6.09 9.13
N ARG A 222 -12.41 -7.12 8.32
CA ARG A 222 -11.48 -8.26 8.26
C ARG A 222 -10.11 -7.84 7.75
N VAL A 223 -10.07 -6.95 6.75
CA VAL A 223 -8.81 -6.40 6.22
C VAL A 223 -8.13 -5.52 7.27
N ALA A 224 -8.88 -4.71 8.03
CA ALA A 224 -8.33 -3.91 9.12
C ALA A 224 -7.69 -4.79 10.20
N GLN A 225 -8.41 -5.82 10.66
CA GLN A 225 -7.91 -6.75 11.68
C GLN A 225 -6.68 -7.52 11.21
N GLU A 226 -6.67 -7.99 9.97
CA GLU A 226 -5.53 -8.72 9.42
C GLU A 226 -4.30 -7.84 9.23
N LEU A 227 -4.48 -6.59 8.79
CA LEU A 227 -3.38 -5.63 8.69
C LEU A 227 -2.78 -5.32 10.07
N ALA A 228 -3.62 -5.15 11.10
CA ALA A 228 -3.17 -5.00 12.49
C ALA A 228 -2.42 -6.25 12.97
N ALA A 229 -2.90 -7.45 12.64
CA ALA A 229 -2.23 -8.71 12.97
C ALA A 229 -0.86 -8.81 12.30
N MET A 230 -0.74 -8.42 11.02
CA MET A 230 0.55 -8.38 10.31
C MET A 230 1.55 -7.40 10.92
N LYS A 231 1.08 -6.28 11.47
CA LYS A 231 1.92 -5.34 12.23
C LYS A 231 2.38 -5.95 13.55
N ALA A 232 1.49 -6.63 14.25
CA ALA A 232 1.79 -7.25 15.54
C ALA A 232 2.74 -8.45 15.44
N ASP A 233 2.63 -9.27 14.38
CA ASP A 233 3.47 -10.46 14.19
C ASP A 233 4.81 -10.20 13.48
N GLY A 234 5.07 -8.97 13.06
CA GLY A 234 6.32 -8.56 12.43
C GLY A 234 6.42 -8.81 10.92
N SER A 235 5.41 -9.42 10.29
CA SER A 235 5.42 -9.68 8.84
C SER A 235 5.33 -8.39 8.01
N TYR A 236 4.57 -7.40 8.49
CA TYR A 236 4.53 -6.05 7.93
C TYR A 236 5.95 -5.42 7.90
N GLN A 237 6.66 -5.46 9.03
CA GLN A 237 8.01 -4.90 9.16
C GLN A 237 9.03 -5.64 8.29
N ALA A 238 8.87 -6.96 8.12
CA ALA A 238 9.71 -7.75 7.22
C ALA A 238 9.55 -7.30 5.77
N ILE A 239 8.32 -7.09 5.31
CA ILE A 239 8.01 -6.55 3.97
C ILE A 239 8.58 -5.14 3.83
N ALA A 240 8.37 -4.27 4.81
CA ALA A 240 8.90 -2.92 4.79
C ALA A 240 10.44 -2.91 4.69
N LYS A 241 11.12 -3.74 5.49
CA LYS A 241 12.59 -3.87 5.44
C LYS A 241 13.08 -4.33 4.07
N GLN A 242 12.34 -5.21 3.41
CA GLN A 242 12.65 -5.67 2.06
C GLN A 242 12.50 -4.55 1.04
N ALA A 243 11.34 -3.89 1.01
CA ALA A 243 11.00 -2.88 0.01
C ALA A 243 11.85 -1.60 0.13
N PHE A 244 12.15 -1.16 1.37
CA PHE A 244 12.93 0.04 1.64
C PHE A 244 14.43 -0.22 1.88
N LYS A 245 14.92 -1.38 1.45
CA LYS A 245 16.35 -1.74 1.61
C LYS A 245 17.25 -0.66 1.00
N GLY A 246 18.15 -0.12 1.81
CA GLY A 246 19.09 0.93 1.40
C GLY A 246 18.55 2.36 1.41
N LEU A 247 17.28 2.57 1.82
CA LEU A 247 16.68 3.91 1.89
C LEU A 247 16.60 4.48 3.32
N GLY A 248 16.84 3.66 4.34
CA GLY A 248 16.77 4.09 5.74
C GLY A 248 16.00 3.12 6.63
N LYS A 249 15.55 3.59 7.80
CA LYS A 249 14.83 2.75 8.78
C LYS A 249 13.31 2.85 8.55
N PRO A 250 12.63 1.78 8.15
CA PRO A 250 11.19 1.79 7.86
C PRO A 250 10.28 1.95 9.10
N ALA A 251 10.83 1.99 10.33
CA ALA A 251 10.07 2.20 11.56
C ALA A 251 9.21 3.49 11.57
N ARG A 252 9.42 4.42 10.63
CA ARG A 252 8.60 5.64 10.46
C ARG A 252 7.33 5.43 9.65
N LEU A 253 7.08 4.23 9.15
CA LEU A 253 5.86 3.92 8.39
C LEU A 253 4.62 3.78 9.27
N GLU A 254 4.82 3.57 10.57
CA GLU A 254 3.74 3.42 11.54
C GLU A 254 3.40 4.77 12.20
N PRO A 255 2.13 4.95 12.63
CA PRO A 255 1.66 6.16 13.30
C PRO A 255 2.42 6.54 14.56
#